data_d6f7a6ad477d241a980c3bde65de32c8
#
_entry.id   d6f7a6ad477d241a980c3bde65de32c8
#
_cell.length_a   1.000
_cell.length_b   1.000
_cell.length_c   1.000
_cell.angle_alpha   90.00
_cell.angle_beta   90.00
_cell.angle_gamma   90.00
#
_symmetry.space_group_name_H-M   'P 1'
#
loop_
_entity.id
_entity.type
_entity.pdbx_description
1 polymer ?
#
loop_
_entity_poly.entity_id
_entity_poly.type
_entity_poly.pdbx_seq_one_letter_code
_entity_poly.pdbx_strand_id
1 'polypeptide(L)'
;MSEPIQDLTDGQELAPTAPVRPEAPTFAELGARAETVDALAAAGITRAFAIQEYALPIALRGADLIGQAPTGTGKTLGFGVPLLERVFAPGEGGDGLPQALVVVPTRELGIQVAKDIAAAGRTRGVRVLPIYGGVAYEPQVDALRKGVEILVGTPGRLLDLAKQKHLRLHGVRALVLDEADRMLDLGFLDDVERILAMLPEDRQTMLFSATMPDPIVTLSRRFLRHPITIHAGHTAETGPSPQTEQLVYRTHSMNKIEIVARILQAESRGLTMIFTRTKRAADRVAEDLDFRGFAVAAVHGDLGQGARERALRAFRAGKIDTLVATDVAARGIDVSGVTHVINYDCPEDQDTYTHRIGRTGRAGASGVAVTFVDWDDMPRWRIIDKTLGLDMPEPPETYHTSPHLYTELHISTEVTGTLPTAERTRAGLAAEVEEDLGGGRSRRGEPRGTRRRGRGSGDGDRAAGGRGSGERGASGRGDGRGRGRSPQDGDAGPEATEAGELTSEDTRTPRRRRRRRAGEVVAGVDAATTAGDGTAAAETGTGTEGGAAGEAARPRRRRRRRGAASTAGTAAEATD
;
A
#
# COMPACT_ATOMS: atom_id res chain seq x y z
N MET A 1 10.99 -5.42 -32.88
CA MET A 1 12.22 -4.95 -32.26
C MET A 1 11.87 -4.67 -30.82
N SER A 2 12.33 -5.54 -29.93
CA SER A 2 12.03 -5.47 -28.49
C SER A 2 13.05 -4.50 -27.88
N GLU A 3 12.57 -3.38 -27.36
CA GLU A 3 13.41 -2.48 -26.59
C GLU A 3 13.93 -3.18 -25.33
N PRO A 4 15.19 -2.99 -24.97
CA PRO A 4 15.75 -3.57 -23.76
C PRO A 4 15.11 -2.90 -22.53
N ILE A 5 14.98 -3.69 -21.47
CA ILE A 5 14.68 -3.18 -20.11
C ILE A 5 15.63 -2.00 -19.88
N GLN A 6 15.08 -0.80 -19.79
CA GLN A 6 15.85 0.41 -19.56
C GLN A 6 16.75 0.23 -18.34
N ASP A 7 18.00 0.50 -18.56
CA ASP A 7 19.05 0.55 -17.54
C ASP A 7 18.59 1.46 -16.39
N LEU A 8 18.43 0.91 -15.19
CA LEU A 8 18.00 1.61 -13.96
C LEU A 8 19.07 2.64 -13.49
N THR A 9 19.97 3.05 -14.39
CA THR A 9 21.16 3.85 -14.09
C THR A 9 21.01 5.36 -14.33
N ASP A 10 19.85 5.86 -14.72
CA ASP A 10 19.66 7.32 -14.87
C ASP A 10 19.51 8.00 -13.51
N GLY A 11 20.52 8.76 -13.18
CA GLY A 11 20.84 9.65 -12.08
C GLY A 11 19.73 10.32 -11.25
N GLN A 12 18.84 9.55 -10.64
CA GLN A 12 17.95 10.06 -9.60
C GLN A 12 18.54 9.75 -8.22
N GLU A 13 18.81 10.82 -7.47
CA GLU A 13 19.26 10.79 -6.09
C GLU A 13 18.33 9.96 -5.20
N LEU A 14 18.92 9.07 -4.39
CA LEU A 14 18.26 8.46 -3.24
C LEU A 14 17.98 9.58 -2.23
N ALA A 15 16.71 9.99 -2.10
CA ALA A 15 16.36 11.02 -1.14
C ALA A 15 16.39 10.44 0.29
N PRO A 16 17.10 11.04 1.25
CA PRO A 16 17.03 10.67 2.66
C PRO A 16 15.64 11.02 3.19
N THR A 17 14.93 10.02 3.74
CA THR A 17 13.54 10.16 4.19
C THR A 17 13.37 10.44 5.69
N ALA A 18 14.45 10.54 6.47
CA ALA A 18 14.42 10.87 7.89
C ALA A 18 15.62 11.76 8.27
N PRO A 19 15.51 12.60 9.31
CA PRO A 19 16.65 13.37 9.77
C PRO A 19 17.73 12.44 10.34
N VAL A 20 18.91 12.51 9.77
CA VAL A 20 20.09 11.77 10.25
C VAL A 20 20.73 12.58 11.38
N ARG A 21 20.98 11.94 12.53
CA ARG A 21 21.71 12.60 13.64
C ARG A 21 23.15 12.88 13.19
N PRO A 22 23.72 14.06 13.48
CA PRO A 22 25.09 14.39 13.11
C PRO A 22 26.14 13.40 13.66
N GLU A 23 25.86 12.78 14.80
CA GLU A 23 26.69 11.78 15.49
C GLU A 23 26.36 10.34 15.10
N ALA A 24 25.39 10.11 14.20
CA ALA A 24 25.06 8.75 13.76
C ALA A 24 26.27 8.08 13.09
N PRO A 25 26.46 6.77 13.28
CA PRO A 25 27.60 6.05 12.68
C PRO A 25 27.52 6.01 11.15
N THR A 26 28.69 5.92 10.53
CA THR A 26 28.81 5.67 9.10
C THR A 26 28.59 4.20 8.80
N PHE A 27 28.28 3.86 7.54
CA PHE A 27 28.13 2.46 7.12
C PHE A 27 29.44 1.67 7.24
N ALA A 28 30.61 2.33 7.08
CA ALA A 28 31.90 1.73 7.30
C ALA A 28 32.13 1.33 8.77
N GLU A 29 31.78 2.19 9.72
CA GLU A 29 31.83 1.89 11.17
C GLU A 29 30.90 0.76 11.56
N LEU A 30 29.81 0.57 10.83
CA LEU A 30 28.86 -0.53 11.03
C LEU A 30 29.27 -1.84 10.34
N GLY A 31 30.38 -1.84 9.57
CA GLY A 31 30.98 -3.04 8.99
C GLY A 31 30.58 -3.34 7.56
N ALA A 32 30.00 -2.38 6.82
CA ALA A 32 29.77 -2.52 5.39
C ALA A 32 31.09 -2.48 4.61
N ARG A 33 31.17 -3.20 3.48
CA ARG A 33 32.35 -3.20 2.57
C ARG A 33 32.55 -1.83 1.96
N ALA A 34 33.81 -1.55 1.62
CA ALA A 34 34.23 -0.28 1.00
C ALA A 34 33.41 0.03 -0.26
N GLU A 35 33.19 -0.96 -1.14
CA GLU A 35 32.45 -0.78 -2.39
C GLU A 35 30.97 -0.40 -2.15
N THR A 36 30.35 -0.95 -1.11
CA THR A 36 28.98 -0.58 -0.71
C THR A 36 28.97 0.84 -0.11
N VAL A 37 29.96 1.17 0.72
CA VAL A 37 30.10 2.51 1.31
C VAL A 37 30.31 3.56 0.22
N ASP A 38 31.19 3.29 -0.76
CA ASP A 38 31.46 4.20 -1.89
C ASP A 38 30.21 4.42 -2.74
N ALA A 39 29.41 3.35 -2.99
CA ALA A 39 28.17 3.45 -3.74
C ALA A 39 27.11 4.30 -3.01
N LEU A 40 26.99 4.13 -1.68
CA LEU A 40 26.10 4.92 -0.84
C LEU A 40 26.54 6.38 -0.75
N ALA A 41 27.85 6.63 -0.58
CA ALA A 41 28.40 7.97 -0.55
C ALA A 41 28.17 8.73 -1.86
N ALA A 42 28.33 8.05 -3.01
CA ALA A 42 28.03 8.60 -4.33
C ALA A 42 26.54 8.97 -4.49
N ALA A 43 25.66 8.33 -3.72
CA ALA A 43 24.22 8.64 -3.65
C ALA A 43 23.87 9.66 -2.54
N GLY A 44 24.87 10.28 -1.89
CA GLY A 44 24.67 11.25 -0.82
C GLY A 44 24.33 10.65 0.54
N ILE A 45 24.41 9.30 0.70
CA ILE A 45 24.08 8.58 1.92
C ILE A 45 25.35 8.22 2.66
N THR A 46 25.70 8.97 3.70
CA THR A 46 26.96 8.81 4.43
C THR A 46 26.79 8.25 5.83
N ARG A 47 25.64 8.44 6.47
CA ARG A 47 25.37 8.04 7.85
C ARG A 47 24.10 7.23 7.95
N ALA A 48 24.06 6.34 8.94
CA ALA A 48 22.95 5.42 9.16
C ALA A 48 21.80 6.06 9.93
N PHE A 49 20.58 5.63 9.64
CA PHE A 49 19.40 5.88 10.47
C PHE A 49 19.37 4.93 11.68
N ALA A 50 18.57 5.25 12.68
CA ALA A 50 18.47 4.46 13.89
C ALA A 50 18.18 2.97 13.64
N ILE A 51 17.24 2.63 12.74
CA ILE A 51 16.96 1.23 12.40
C ILE A 51 18.16 0.53 11.77
N GLN A 52 18.96 1.25 10.96
CA GLN A 52 20.14 0.72 10.30
C GLN A 52 21.28 0.53 11.32
N GLU A 53 21.47 1.50 12.22
CA GLU A 53 22.45 1.45 13.30
C GLU A 53 22.29 0.18 14.16
N TYR A 54 21.05 -0.20 14.49
CA TYR A 54 20.79 -1.41 15.28
C TYR A 54 20.75 -2.70 14.42
N ALA A 55 20.22 -2.63 13.20
CA ALA A 55 20.03 -3.81 12.36
C ALA A 55 21.36 -4.32 11.76
N LEU A 56 22.20 -3.41 11.25
CA LEU A 56 23.39 -3.78 10.50
C LEU A 56 24.35 -4.66 11.29
N PRO A 57 24.76 -4.33 12.55
CA PRO A 57 25.68 -5.17 13.30
C PRO A 57 25.16 -6.57 13.58
N ILE A 58 23.84 -6.75 13.68
CA ILE A 58 23.18 -8.03 13.90
C ILE A 58 23.12 -8.83 12.60
N ALA A 59 22.58 -8.21 11.56
CA ALA A 59 22.35 -8.86 10.27
C ALA A 59 23.64 -9.23 9.54
N LEU A 60 24.69 -8.42 9.62
CA LEU A 60 26.00 -8.71 9.04
C LEU A 60 26.67 -9.95 9.66
N ARG A 61 26.41 -10.24 10.95
CA ARG A 61 26.86 -11.47 11.61
C ARG A 61 26.05 -12.70 11.23
N GLY A 62 24.93 -12.53 10.51
CA GLY A 62 24.13 -13.63 10.02
C GLY A 62 23.02 -14.10 10.95
N ALA A 63 22.74 -13.38 12.01
CA ALA A 63 21.61 -13.69 12.88
C ALA A 63 20.29 -13.34 12.19
N ASP A 64 19.25 -14.11 12.51
CA ASP A 64 17.88 -13.77 12.13
C ASP A 64 17.42 -12.54 12.91
N LEU A 65 16.61 -11.70 12.28
CA LEU A 65 16.25 -10.39 12.79
C LEU A 65 14.76 -10.10 12.62
N ILE A 66 14.15 -9.52 13.65
CA ILE A 66 12.85 -8.85 13.55
C ILE A 66 13.08 -7.36 13.76
N GLY A 67 12.87 -6.56 12.72
CA GLY A 67 12.97 -5.11 12.75
C GLY A 67 11.57 -4.47 12.79
N GLN A 68 11.20 -3.94 13.94
CA GLN A 68 9.94 -3.20 14.05
C GLN A 68 10.21 -1.70 13.96
N ALA A 69 9.72 -1.09 12.87
CA ALA A 69 9.87 0.33 12.63
C ALA A 69 8.80 0.84 11.66
N PRO A 70 8.33 2.09 11.79
CA PRO A 70 7.40 2.72 10.85
C PRO A 70 7.93 2.76 9.41
N THR A 71 7.04 2.98 8.44
CA THR A 71 7.46 3.23 7.05
C THR A 71 8.21 4.56 6.94
N GLY A 72 9.25 4.62 6.08
CA GLY A 72 10.05 5.83 5.89
C GLY A 72 11.22 6.01 6.87
N THR A 73 11.50 5.02 7.73
CA THR A 73 12.63 5.03 8.68
C THR A 73 13.93 4.48 8.11
N GLY A 74 13.99 4.20 6.78
CA GLY A 74 15.19 3.69 6.12
C GLY A 74 15.44 2.19 6.27
N LYS A 75 14.39 1.38 6.54
CA LYS A 75 14.49 -0.09 6.67
C LYS A 75 15.21 -0.74 5.50
N THR A 76 15.00 -0.25 4.28
CA THR A 76 15.54 -0.83 3.04
C THR A 76 17.06 -1.03 3.10
N LEU A 77 17.83 -0.05 3.53
CA LEU A 77 19.28 -0.20 3.69
C LEU A 77 19.65 -1.02 4.92
N GLY A 78 18.79 -1.08 5.95
CA GLY A 78 18.98 -1.93 7.13
C GLY A 78 19.02 -3.42 6.79
N PHE A 79 18.32 -3.87 5.74
CA PHE A 79 18.43 -5.23 5.22
C PHE A 79 19.18 -5.32 3.89
N GLY A 80 19.13 -4.28 3.06
CA GLY A 80 19.76 -4.28 1.74
C GLY A 80 21.28 -4.39 1.81
N VAL A 81 21.92 -3.66 2.73
CA VAL A 81 23.38 -3.76 2.96
C VAL A 81 23.77 -5.18 3.38
N PRO A 82 23.16 -5.82 4.41
CA PRO A 82 23.45 -7.21 4.74
C PRO A 82 23.23 -8.19 3.58
N LEU A 83 22.22 -8.00 2.74
CA LEU A 83 22.03 -8.84 1.55
C LEU A 83 23.18 -8.68 0.56
N LEU A 84 23.61 -7.44 0.30
CA LEU A 84 24.75 -7.16 -0.56
C LEU A 84 26.04 -7.81 -0.05
N GLU A 85 26.26 -7.85 1.26
CA GLU A 85 27.45 -8.47 1.85
C GLU A 85 27.46 -10.01 1.75
N ARG A 86 26.29 -10.62 1.58
CA ARG A 86 26.12 -12.08 1.53
C ARG A 86 26.12 -12.68 0.13
N VAL A 87 25.85 -11.89 -0.89
CA VAL A 87 25.81 -12.38 -2.27
C VAL A 87 27.17 -12.26 -2.94
N PHE A 88 27.47 -13.20 -3.82
CA PHE A 88 28.62 -13.16 -4.71
C PHE A 88 28.20 -12.54 -6.04
N ALA A 89 28.79 -11.43 -6.39
CA ALA A 89 28.59 -10.80 -7.69
C ALA A 89 29.15 -11.68 -8.83
N PRO A 90 28.77 -11.45 -10.10
CA PRO A 90 29.28 -12.23 -11.24
C PRO A 90 30.80 -12.32 -11.31
N GLY A 91 31.50 -11.22 -10.96
CA GLY A 91 32.96 -11.17 -10.92
C GLY A 91 33.61 -11.89 -9.72
N GLU A 92 32.81 -12.30 -8.73
CA GLU A 92 33.23 -12.97 -7.49
C GLU A 92 32.94 -14.47 -7.50
N GLY A 93 32.52 -15.03 -8.64
CA GLY A 93 32.22 -16.46 -8.80
C GLY A 93 30.76 -16.83 -8.54
N GLY A 94 29.84 -15.86 -8.61
CA GLY A 94 28.39 -16.12 -8.58
C GLY A 94 27.94 -16.99 -9.74
N ASP A 95 27.07 -17.98 -9.49
CA ASP A 95 26.56 -18.93 -10.46
C ASP A 95 25.34 -18.39 -11.26
N GLY A 96 24.94 -17.15 -11.02
CA GLY A 96 23.80 -16.49 -11.65
C GLY A 96 22.43 -16.94 -11.11
N LEU A 97 22.40 -17.80 -10.10
CA LEU A 97 21.15 -18.12 -9.39
C LEU A 97 20.87 -17.07 -8.31
N PRO A 98 19.60 -16.84 -7.98
CA PRO A 98 19.24 -15.97 -6.88
C PRO A 98 19.81 -16.47 -5.54
N GLN A 99 20.57 -15.61 -4.88
CA GLN A 99 21.21 -15.87 -3.59
C GLN A 99 20.50 -15.18 -2.44
N ALA A 100 19.72 -14.12 -2.75
CA ALA A 100 18.88 -13.41 -1.80
C ALA A 100 17.50 -13.13 -2.38
N LEU A 101 16.49 -13.15 -1.51
CA LEU A 101 15.10 -12.87 -1.84
C LEU A 101 14.52 -11.85 -0.86
N VAL A 102 13.90 -10.80 -1.39
CA VAL A 102 13.06 -9.87 -0.63
C VAL A 102 11.61 -10.05 -1.08
N VAL A 103 10.72 -10.38 -0.17
CA VAL A 103 9.28 -10.47 -0.43
C VAL A 103 8.62 -9.19 0.08
N VAL A 104 7.83 -8.56 -0.78
CA VAL A 104 7.17 -7.29 -0.54
C VAL A 104 5.69 -7.36 -0.91
N PRO A 105 4.79 -6.61 -0.23
CA PRO A 105 3.35 -6.68 -0.48
C PRO A 105 2.92 -6.09 -1.82
N THR A 106 3.62 -5.07 -2.31
CA THR A 106 3.21 -4.33 -3.50
C THR A 106 4.34 -4.21 -4.51
N ARG A 107 3.98 -4.04 -5.78
CA ARG A 107 4.96 -3.89 -6.87
C ARG A 107 5.73 -2.58 -6.78
N GLU A 108 5.07 -1.51 -6.35
CA GLU A 108 5.67 -0.19 -6.20
C GLU A 108 6.80 -0.22 -5.17
N LEU A 109 6.54 -0.87 -4.01
CA LEU A 109 7.57 -1.12 -3.01
C LEU A 109 8.68 -2.02 -3.57
N GLY A 110 8.31 -3.06 -4.36
CA GLY A 110 9.27 -3.95 -4.99
C GLY A 110 10.22 -3.23 -5.95
N ILE A 111 9.70 -2.33 -6.76
CA ILE A 111 10.50 -1.50 -7.68
C ILE A 111 11.43 -0.58 -6.89
N GLN A 112 10.90 0.08 -5.84
CA GLN A 112 11.67 0.98 -5.00
C GLN A 112 12.80 0.25 -4.28
N VAL A 113 12.50 -0.83 -3.56
CA VAL A 113 13.48 -1.65 -2.83
C VAL A 113 14.56 -2.19 -3.79
N ALA A 114 14.16 -2.68 -4.97
CA ALA A 114 15.12 -3.15 -5.97
C ALA A 114 16.04 -2.03 -6.45
N LYS A 115 15.52 -0.82 -6.67
CA LYS A 115 16.30 0.36 -7.07
C LYS A 115 17.30 0.75 -5.99
N ASP A 116 16.87 0.79 -4.73
CA ASP A 116 17.73 1.19 -3.60
C ASP A 116 18.87 0.20 -3.39
N ILE A 117 18.57 -1.12 -3.44
CA ILE A 117 19.60 -2.17 -3.32
C ILE A 117 20.54 -2.15 -4.53
N ALA A 118 20.00 -1.97 -5.75
CA ALA A 118 20.83 -1.90 -6.96
C ALA A 118 21.78 -0.69 -6.92
N ALA A 119 21.32 0.46 -6.43
CA ALA A 119 22.16 1.64 -6.25
C ALA A 119 23.31 1.38 -5.26
N ALA A 120 23.00 0.77 -4.11
CA ALA A 120 24.01 0.42 -3.09
C ALA A 120 24.97 -0.69 -3.55
N GLY A 121 24.54 -1.60 -4.44
CA GLY A 121 25.35 -2.70 -4.99
C GLY A 121 26.07 -2.37 -6.30
N ARG A 122 25.95 -1.13 -6.82
CA ARG A 122 26.41 -0.75 -8.16
C ARG A 122 27.92 -0.95 -8.37
N THR A 123 28.74 -0.58 -7.41
CA THR A 123 30.20 -0.69 -7.51
C THR A 123 30.67 -2.14 -7.68
N ARG A 124 29.97 -3.10 -7.08
CA ARG A 124 30.22 -4.54 -7.21
C ARG A 124 29.58 -5.19 -8.44
N GLY A 125 28.68 -4.49 -9.13
CA GLY A 125 27.93 -5.04 -10.25
C GLY A 125 26.91 -6.11 -9.86
N VAL A 126 26.35 -6.05 -8.64
CA VAL A 126 25.30 -6.96 -8.17
C VAL A 126 24.01 -6.69 -8.93
N ARG A 127 23.43 -7.74 -9.54
CA ARG A 127 22.22 -7.64 -10.32
C ARG A 127 21.00 -7.85 -9.42
N VAL A 128 20.11 -6.88 -9.40
CA VAL A 128 18.87 -6.89 -8.63
C VAL A 128 17.68 -6.88 -9.58
N LEU A 129 16.77 -7.83 -9.45
CA LEU A 129 15.62 -7.95 -10.33
C LEU A 129 14.30 -7.79 -9.55
N PRO A 130 13.46 -6.80 -9.88
CA PRO A 130 12.11 -6.72 -9.36
C PRO A 130 11.18 -7.70 -10.13
N ILE A 131 10.41 -8.50 -9.37
CA ILE A 131 9.45 -9.50 -9.87
C ILE A 131 8.05 -9.20 -9.34
N TYR A 132 7.13 -8.82 -10.23
CA TYR A 132 5.77 -8.44 -9.85
C TYR A 132 4.75 -8.73 -10.94
N GLY A 133 3.48 -8.82 -10.55
CA GLY A 133 2.37 -9.10 -11.45
C GLY A 133 1.89 -7.87 -12.24
N GLY A 134 1.01 -8.11 -13.24
CA GLY A 134 0.39 -7.06 -14.06
C GLY A 134 1.24 -6.53 -15.22
N VAL A 135 2.40 -7.14 -15.46
CA VAL A 135 3.27 -6.92 -16.63
C VAL A 135 3.54 -8.24 -17.33
N ALA A 136 4.07 -8.18 -18.54
CA ALA A 136 4.44 -9.38 -19.31
C ALA A 136 5.43 -10.28 -18.55
N TYR A 137 5.40 -11.59 -18.82
CA TYR A 137 6.29 -12.56 -18.18
C TYR A 137 7.68 -12.56 -18.81
N GLU A 138 7.74 -12.39 -20.12
CA GLU A 138 8.92 -12.59 -20.94
C GLU A 138 10.13 -11.76 -20.46
N PRO A 139 10.02 -10.46 -20.18
CA PRO A 139 11.16 -9.68 -19.72
C PRO A 139 11.73 -10.19 -18.39
N GLN A 140 10.85 -10.60 -17.45
CA GLN A 140 11.29 -11.13 -16.15
C GLN A 140 11.95 -12.51 -16.29
N VAL A 141 11.39 -13.38 -17.17
CA VAL A 141 11.97 -14.70 -17.48
C VAL A 141 13.34 -14.56 -18.16
N ASP A 142 13.47 -13.63 -19.10
CA ASP A 142 14.74 -13.40 -19.80
C ASP A 142 15.81 -12.83 -18.86
N ALA A 143 15.43 -11.93 -17.92
CA ALA A 143 16.33 -11.45 -16.88
C ALA A 143 16.80 -12.59 -15.94
N LEU A 144 15.88 -13.47 -15.52
CA LEU A 144 16.22 -14.65 -14.71
C LEU A 144 17.19 -15.60 -15.45
N ARG A 145 17.02 -15.78 -16.77
CA ARG A 145 17.94 -16.59 -17.59
C ARG A 145 19.34 -15.98 -17.72
N LYS A 146 19.43 -14.64 -17.74
CA LYS A 146 20.72 -13.92 -17.75
C LYS A 146 21.44 -14.00 -16.41
N GLY A 147 20.72 -14.39 -15.36
CA GLY A 147 21.24 -14.51 -14.00
C GLY A 147 21.07 -13.23 -13.18
N VAL A 148 20.72 -13.43 -11.92
CA VAL A 148 20.51 -12.34 -10.93
C VAL A 148 20.93 -12.85 -9.55
N GLU A 149 21.47 -11.98 -8.72
CA GLU A 149 21.90 -12.30 -7.37
C GLU A 149 20.82 -12.04 -6.35
N ILE A 150 20.07 -10.95 -6.51
CA ILE A 150 19.02 -10.53 -5.57
C ILE A 150 17.70 -10.39 -6.29
N LEU A 151 16.67 -11.03 -5.75
CA LEU A 151 15.29 -10.87 -6.19
C LEU A 151 14.51 -10.02 -5.21
N VAL A 152 13.68 -9.12 -5.72
CA VAL A 152 12.68 -8.40 -4.93
C VAL A 152 11.33 -8.65 -5.55
N GLY A 153 10.37 -9.28 -4.83
CA GLY A 153 9.16 -9.65 -5.53
C GLY A 153 7.89 -9.72 -4.69
N THR A 154 6.75 -9.64 -5.40
CA THR A 154 5.43 -9.85 -4.80
C THR A 154 5.07 -11.34 -4.78
N PRO A 155 4.40 -11.83 -3.71
CA PRO A 155 4.19 -13.27 -3.50
C PRO A 155 3.58 -13.99 -4.69
N GLY A 156 2.48 -13.49 -5.26
CA GLY A 156 1.79 -14.17 -6.36
C GLY A 156 2.67 -14.40 -7.59
N ARG A 157 3.42 -13.39 -8.08
CA ARG A 157 4.28 -13.52 -9.26
C ARG A 157 5.51 -14.41 -9.00
N LEU A 158 6.08 -14.36 -7.79
CA LEU A 158 7.16 -15.26 -7.38
C LEU A 158 6.71 -16.72 -7.45
N LEU A 159 5.53 -17.03 -6.89
CA LEU A 159 4.94 -18.38 -6.96
C LEU A 159 4.62 -18.82 -8.38
N ASP A 160 4.08 -17.93 -9.22
CA ASP A 160 3.77 -18.24 -10.61
C ASP A 160 5.02 -18.64 -11.39
N LEU A 161 6.10 -17.86 -11.27
CA LEU A 161 7.36 -18.16 -11.94
C LEU A 161 8.04 -19.42 -11.39
N ALA A 162 7.91 -19.67 -10.08
CA ALA A 162 8.41 -20.90 -9.46
C ALA A 162 7.63 -22.14 -9.95
N LYS A 163 6.29 -22.07 -10.00
CA LYS A 163 5.43 -23.14 -10.56
C LYS A 163 5.73 -23.43 -12.02
N GLN A 164 6.02 -22.41 -12.81
CA GLN A 164 6.43 -22.53 -14.22
C GLN A 164 7.89 -22.96 -14.40
N LYS A 165 8.64 -23.20 -13.30
CA LYS A 165 10.06 -23.59 -13.29
C LYS A 165 11.01 -22.56 -13.93
N HIS A 166 10.57 -21.31 -14.07
CA HIS A 166 11.42 -20.20 -14.50
C HIS A 166 12.24 -19.61 -13.36
N LEU A 167 11.76 -19.77 -12.12
CA LEU A 167 12.42 -19.28 -10.91
C LEU A 167 12.92 -20.48 -10.08
N ARG A 168 14.21 -20.46 -9.75
CA ARG A 168 14.87 -21.43 -8.87
C ARG A 168 15.30 -20.75 -7.59
N LEU A 169 14.83 -21.23 -6.45
CA LEU A 169 15.06 -20.61 -5.14
C LEU A 169 16.03 -21.39 -4.23
N HIS A 170 16.56 -22.52 -4.70
CA HIS A 170 17.43 -23.39 -3.89
C HIS A 170 18.80 -22.77 -3.55
N GLY A 171 19.21 -21.71 -4.27
CA GLY A 171 20.43 -20.95 -3.98
C GLY A 171 20.26 -19.83 -2.96
N VAL A 172 19.06 -19.57 -2.48
CA VAL A 172 18.78 -18.44 -1.58
C VAL A 172 19.36 -18.70 -0.19
N ARG A 173 20.28 -17.83 0.24
CA ARG A 173 20.96 -17.86 1.54
C ARG A 173 20.47 -16.79 2.50
N ALA A 174 19.75 -15.79 1.98
CA ALA A 174 19.15 -14.72 2.78
C ALA A 174 17.75 -14.37 2.28
N LEU A 175 16.84 -14.23 3.21
CA LEU A 175 15.44 -13.86 2.97
C LEU A 175 15.08 -12.63 3.76
N VAL A 176 14.34 -11.73 3.16
CA VAL A 176 13.68 -10.61 3.83
C VAL A 176 12.18 -10.66 3.56
N LEU A 177 11.40 -10.49 4.61
CA LEU A 177 9.98 -10.19 4.54
C LEU A 177 9.81 -8.73 4.94
N ASP A 178 9.53 -7.85 3.99
CA ASP A 178 9.34 -6.42 4.26
C ASP A 178 7.87 -6.03 4.21
N GLU A 179 7.44 -5.17 5.14
CA GLU A 179 6.04 -4.82 5.39
C GLU A 179 5.17 -6.08 5.60
N ALA A 180 5.59 -6.96 6.52
CA ALA A 180 4.94 -8.25 6.76
C ALA A 180 3.48 -8.10 7.22
N ASP A 181 3.16 -7.12 8.05
CA ASP A 181 1.80 -6.74 8.46
C ASP A 181 0.91 -6.43 7.25
N ARG A 182 1.45 -5.74 6.26
CA ARG A 182 0.71 -5.43 5.03
C ARG A 182 0.51 -6.64 4.12
N MET A 183 1.44 -7.60 4.14
CA MET A 183 1.21 -8.87 3.44
C MET A 183 0.05 -9.65 4.06
N LEU A 184 -0.13 -9.57 5.38
CA LEU A 184 -1.28 -10.12 6.09
C LEU A 184 -2.58 -9.42 5.66
N ASP A 185 -2.62 -8.07 5.71
CA ASP A 185 -3.80 -7.28 5.31
C ASP A 185 -4.27 -7.56 3.87
N LEU A 186 -3.33 -7.85 2.98
CA LEU A 186 -3.61 -8.17 1.57
C LEU A 186 -3.93 -9.64 1.33
N GLY A 187 -3.94 -10.47 2.38
CA GLY A 187 -4.25 -11.90 2.30
C GLY A 187 -3.14 -12.74 1.65
N PHE A 188 -1.89 -12.29 1.67
CA PHE A 188 -0.76 -12.99 1.06
C PHE A 188 -0.04 -13.96 2.00
N LEU A 189 -0.52 -14.13 3.24
CA LEU A 189 0.20 -14.93 4.24
C LEU A 189 0.41 -16.37 3.77
N ASP A 190 -0.64 -17.01 3.22
CA ASP A 190 -0.56 -18.36 2.65
C ASP A 190 0.45 -18.45 1.49
N ASP A 191 0.51 -17.42 0.65
CA ASP A 191 1.45 -17.38 -0.46
C ASP A 191 2.89 -17.18 0.03
N VAL A 192 3.09 -16.37 1.06
CA VAL A 192 4.38 -16.21 1.74
C VAL A 192 4.83 -17.54 2.36
N GLU A 193 3.97 -18.26 3.08
CA GLU A 193 4.30 -19.58 3.63
C GLU A 193 4.70 -20.59 2.56
N ARG A 194 4.02 -20.59 1.41
CA ARG A 194 4.38 -21.43 0.26
C ARG A 194 5.75 -21.08 -0.31
N ILE A 195 6.11 -19.79 -0.38
CA ILE A 195 7.45 -19.36 -0.80
C ILE A 195 8.49 -19.85 0.22
N LEU A 196 8.24 -19.64 1.51
CA LEU A 196 9.13 -20.05 2.59
C LEU A 196 9.43 -21.55 2.56
N ALA A 197 8.43 -22.37 2.23
CA ALA A 197 8.58 -23.81 2.08
C ALA A 197 9.43 -24.25 0.86
N MET A 198 9.67 -23.37 -0.10
CA MET A 198 10.53 -23.63 -1.28
C MET A 198 12.00 -23.25 -1.05
N LEU A 199 12.30 -22.54 0.03
CA LEU A 199 13.63 -22.03 0.33
C LEU A 199 14.44 -23.04 1.14
N PRO A 200 15.79 -23.02 1.04
CA PRO A 200 16.65 -23.81 1.91
C PRO A 200 16.39 -23.50 3.39
N GLU A 201 16.50 -24.52 4.24
CA GLU A 201 16.38 -24.33 5.69
C GLU A 201 17.55 -23.53 6.25
N ASP A 202 18.77 -23.76 5.74
CA ASP A 202 19.95 -23.02 6.14
C ASP A 202 20.06 -21.69 5.40
N ARG A 203 19.32 -20.72 5.92
CA ARG A 203 19.30 -19.34 5.44
C ARG A 203 19.22 -18.38 6.62
N GLN A 204 19.62 -17.14 6.40
CA GLN A 204 19.28 -16.03 7.27
C GLN A 204 17.88 -15.52 6.91
N THR A 205 17.05 -15.27 7.91
CA THR A 205 15.72 -14.68 7.69
C THR A 205 15.58 -13.38 8.48
N MET A 206 15.22 -12.30 7.79
CA MET A 206 14.95 -10.99 8.38
C MET A 206 13.50 -10.60 8.11
N LEU A 207 12.78 -10.20 9.14
CA LEU A 207 11.39 -9.74 9.05
C LEU A 207 11.32 -8.27 9.47
N PHE A 208 10.78 -7.43 8.59
CA PHE A 208 10.54 -6.03 8.86
C PHE A 208 9.04 -5.72 8.79
N SER A 209 8.53 -5.06 9.83
CA SER A 209 7.11 -4.72 9.95
C SER A 209 6.94 -3.44 10.76
N ALA A 210 5.84 -2.71 10.53
CA ALA A 210 5.47 -1.61 11.40
C ALA A 210 4.77 -2.13 12.66
N THR A 211 3.92 -3.15 12.51
CA THR A 211 3.17 -3.79 13.58
C THR A 211 3.44 -5.29 13.64
N MET A 212 3.16 -5.92 14.79
CA MET A 212 3.39 -7.35 15.02
C MET A 212 2.10 -8.03 15.50
N PRO A 213 1.06 -8.14 14.66
CA PRO A 213 -0.15 -8.86 15.01
C PRO A 213 0.12 -10.37 15.16
N ASP A 214 -0.75 -11.08 15.89
CA ASP A 214 -0.57 -12.50 16.22
C ASP A 214 -0.22 -13.42 15.03
N PRO A 215 -0.80 -13.27 13.83
CA PRO A 215 -0.41 -14.08 12.67
C PRO A 215 1.05 -13.86 12.26
N ILE A 216 1.57 -12.62 12.34
CA ILE A 216 2.98 -12.31 12.02
C ILE A 216 3.92 -12.83 13.10
N VAL A 217 3.52 -12.74 14.37
CA VAL A 217 4.25 -13.39 15.49
C VAL A 217 4.32 -14.89 15.29
N THR A 218 3.23 -15.53 14.87
CA THR A 218 3.18 -16.97 14.58
C THR A 218 4.08 -17.33 13.41
N LEU A 219 4.05 -16.56 12.32
CA LEU A 219 4.94 -16.72 11.16
C LEU A 219 6.41 -16.61 11.59
N SER A 220 6.75 -15.59 12.38
CA SER A 220 8.12 -15.39 12.85
C SER A 220 8.64 -16.57 13.70
N ARG A 221 7.83 -17.07 14.62
CA ARG A 221 8.18 -18.25 15.46
C ARG A 221 8.40 -19.52 14.65
N ARG A 222 7.71 -19.65 13.52
CA ARG A 222 7.79 -20.84 12.67
C ARG A 222 9.00 -20.82 11.73
N PHE A 223 9.39 -19.66 11.23
CA PHE A 223 10.34 -19.56 10.13
C PHE A 223 11.63 -18.81 10.44
N LEU A 224 11.75 -18.14 11.60
CA LEU A 224 12.98 -17.50 12.05
C LEU A 224 13.63 -18.33 13.15
N ARG A 225 14.96 -18.35 13.16
CA ARG A 225 15.79 -19.11 14.12
C ARG A 225 16.40 -18.15 15.15
N HIS A 226 15.87 -18.20 16.38
CA HIS A 226 16.32 -17.34 17.48
C HIS A 226 16.50 -15.87 17.08
N PRO A 227 15.47 -15.23 16.51
CA PRO A 227 15.61 -13.89 15.98
C PRO A 227 15.89 -12.89 17.10
N ILE A 228 16.76 -11.91 16.79
CA ILE A 228 16.95 -10.75 17.62
C ILE A 228 15.90 -9.70 17.20
N THR A 229 15.09 -9.25 18.15
CA THR A 229 14.09 -8.21 17.89
C THR A 229 14.68 -6.84 18.19
N ILE A 230 14.58 -5.94 17.23
CA ILE A 230 14.93 -4.54 17.37
C ILE A 230 13.70 -3.66 17.15
N HIS A 231 13.57 -2.64 17.98
CA HIS A 231 12.56 -1.61 17.85
C HIS A 231 13.26 -0.29 17.56
N ALA A 232 13.08 0.25 16.36
CA ALA A 232 13.58 1.56 15.99
C ALA A 232 12.39 2.48 15.72
N GLY A 233 11.98 3.14 16.74
CA GLY A 233 10.96 4.18 16.82
C GLY A 233 10.97 4.63 18.26
N HIS A 234 10.57 5.84 18.51
CA HIS A 234 10.49 6.35 19.89
C HIS A 234 9.70 5.35 20.74
N THR A 235 10.36 4.80 21.75
CA THR A 235 9.71 4.08 22.84
C THR A 235 8.55 4.93 23.33
N ALA A 236 7.33 4.37 23.23
CA ALA A 236 6.10 4.84 23.84
C ALA A 236 5.15 5.75 23.04
N GLU A 237 5.27 5.88 21.73
CA GLU A 237 4.15 6.52 21.02
C GLU A 237 3.75 5.69 19.78
N THR A 238 2.77 4.82 19.98
CA THR A 238 1.93 4.24 18.92
C THR A 238 1.03 5.29 18.26
N GLY A 239 1.36 6.55 18.42
CA GLY A 239 0.63 7.71 17.93
C GLY A 239 1.18 8.28 16.63
N PRO A 240 0.42 9.22 16.06
CA PRO A 240 0.82 9.99 14.89
C PRO A 240 2.14 10.73 15.11
N SER A 241 2.86 11.03 14.02
CA SER A 241 4.08 11.87 14.12
C SER A 241 3.75 13.18 14.82
N PRO A 242 4.52 13.62 15.83
CA PRO A 242 4.30 14.91 16.51
C PRO A 242 4.39 16.12 15.57
N GLN A 243 4.87 15.93 14.34
CA GLN A 243 4.96 16.96 13.31
C GLN A 243 3.73 17.00 12.39
N THR A 244 2.74 16.13 12.61
CA THR A 244 1.49 16.12 11.84
C THR A 244 0.37 16.76 12.66
N GLU A 245 -0.08 17.92 12.20
CA GLU A 245 -1.29 18.54 12.71
C GLU A 245 -2.50 17.72 12.31
N GLN A 246 -3.37 17.37 13.24
CA GLN A 246 -4.51 16.50 13.01
C GLN A 246 -5.80 17.26 13.29
N LEU A 247 -6.64 17.36 12.27
CA LEU A 247 -7.94 18.00 12.32
C LEU A 247 -9.02 16.97 11.98
N VAL A 248 -10.04 16.91 12.79
CA VAL A 248 -11.14 15.96 12.62
C VAL A 248 -12.45 16.70 12.57
N TYR A 249 -13.24 16.44 11.54
CA TYR A 249 -14.52 17.13 11.32
C TYR A 249 -15.65 16.15 11.11
N ARG A 250 -16.74 16.34 11.87
CA ARG A 250 -17.99 15.62 11.61
C ARG A 250 -18.75 16.36 10.52
N THR A 251 -19.02 15.68 9.42
CA THR A 251 -19.68 16.33 8.27
C THR A 251 -20.50 15.34 7.42
N HIS A 252 -21.51 15.86 6.72
CA HIS A 252 -22.30 15.07 5.78
C HIS A 252 -21.54 14.75 4.49
N SER A 253 -21.80 13.58 3.93
CA SER A 253 -21.18 13.08 2.70
C SER A 253 -21.30 14.06 1.52
N MET A 254 -22.42 14.75 1.37
CA MET A 254 -22.63 15.73 0.30
C MET A 254 -21.80 17.01 0.46
N ASN A 255 -21.35 17.30 1.68
CA ASN A 255 -20.59 18.51 1.95
C ASN A 255 -19.06 18.30 1.88
N LYS A 256 -18.61 17.03 1.96
CA LYS A 256 -17.19 16.69 1.94
C LYS A 256 -16.45 17.26 0.74
N ILE A 257 -17.02 17.15 -0.45
CA ILE A 257 -16.39 17.64 -1.69
C ILE A 257 -16.23 19.16 -1.70
N GLU A 258 -17.20 19.88 -1.10
CA GLU A 258 -17.14 21.34 -0.96
C GLU A 258 -16.04 21.77 0.02
N ILE A 259 -15.86 21.02 1.11
CA ILE A 259 -14.78 21.24 2.09
C ILE A 259 -13.43 20.93 1.43
N VAL A 260 -13.30 19.77 0.76
CA VAL A 260 -12.06 19.37 0.06
C VAL A 260 -11.65 20.44 -0.96
N ALA A 261 -12.57 20.91 -1.79
CA ALA A 261 -12.26 21.92 -2.79
C ALA A 261 -11.72 23.23 -2.18
N ARG A 262 -12.09 23.56 -0.94
CA ARG A 262 -11.55 24.72 -0.20
C ARG A 262 -10.19 24.39 0.42
N ILE A 263 -10.01 23.22 1.01
CA ILE A 263 -8.71 22.76 1.51
C ILE A 263 -7.66 22.76 0.41
N LEU A 264 -8.03 22.36 -0.80
CA LEU A 264 -7.12 22.35 -1.94
C LEU A 264 -6.70 23.78 -2.40
N GLN A 265 -7.27 24.83 -1.82
CA GLN A 265 -6.91 26.22 -2.05
C GLN A 265 -6.32 26.91 -0.78
N ALA A 266 -5.92 26.13 0.23
CA ALA A 266 -5.25 26.65 1.43
C ALA A 266 -3.85 27.20 1.09
N GLU A 267 -3.42 28.25 1.79
CA GLU A 267 -2.18 28.99 1.48
C GLU A 267 -0.90 28.14 1.55
N SER A 268 -0.82 27.21 2.50
CA SER A 268 0.37 26.37 2.72
C SER A 268 0.30 25.01 2.01
N ARG A 269 -0.71 24.77 1.18
CA ARG A 269 -0.95 23.47 0.55
C ARG A 269 0.02 23.18 -0.60
N GLY A 270 0.72 22.05 -0.48
CA GLY A 270 1.51 21.45 -1.56
C GLY A 270 0.84 20.19 -2.13
N LEU A 271 1.57 19.09 -2.26
CA LEU A 271 1.00 17.82 -2.71
C LEU A 271 0.00 17.30 -1.67
N THR A 272 -1.16 16.82 -2.16
CA THR A 272 -2.26 16.34 -1.31
C THR A 272 -2.65 14.91 -1.67
N MET A 273 -2.79 14.05 -0.68
CA MET A 273 -3.36 12.71 -0.84
C MET A 273 -4.73 12.62 -0.19
N ILE A 274 -5.72 12.13 -0.94
CA ILE A 274 -7.10 11.94 -0.48
C ILE A 274 -7.40 10.46 -0.43
N PHE A 275 -7.82 9.96 0.73
CA PHE A 275 -8.14 8.55 0.94
C PHE A 275 -9.64 8.31 0.93
N THR A 276 -10.06 7.34 0.11
CA THR A 276 -11.45 6.87 0.03
C THR A 276 -11.54 5.37 0.30
N ARG A 277 -12.64 4.93 0.87
CA ARG A 277 -12.88 3.51 1.20
C ARG A 277 -13.05 2.64 -0.05
N THR A 278 -13.60 3.17 -1.12
CA THR A 278 -13.90 2.40 -2.31
C THR A 278 -13.32 3.02 -3.58
N LYS A 279 -12.98 2.17 -4.55
CA LYS A 279 -12.50 2.59 -5.87
C LYS A 279 -13.49 3.47 -6.64
N ARG A 280 -14.80 3.21 -6.50
CA ARG A 280 -15.84 4.06 -7.10
C ARG A 280 -15.94 5.44 -6.45
N ALA A 281 -15.65 5.52 -5.15
CA ALA A 281 -15.56 6.81 -4.47
C ALA A 281 -14.32 7.58 -4.94
N ALA A 282 -13.18 6.89 -5.12
CA ALA A 282 -11.97 7.50 -5.65
C ALA A 282 -12.19 8.13 -7.03
N ASP A 283 -12.80 7.39 -7.96
CA ASP A 283 -13.12 7.91 -9.30
C ASP A 283 -14.04 9.13 -9.21
N ARG A 284 -15.13 9.03 -8.44
CA ARG A 284 -16.11 10.12 -8.31
C ARG A 284 -15.48 11.39 -7.73
N VAL A 285 -14.70 11.27 -6.65
CA VAL A 285 -14.04 12.42 -6.03
C VAL A 285 -13.05 13.05 -6.99
N ALA A 286 -12.29 12.23 -7.73
CA ALA A 286 -11.34 12.75 -8.72
C ALA A 286 -12.06 13.44 -9.90
N GLU A 287 -13.14 12.85 -10.42
CA GLU A 287 -13.97 13.47 -11.49
C GLU A 287 -14.59 14.80 -11.04
N ASP A 288 -15.14 14.86 -9.81
CA ASP A 288 -15.71 16.09 -9.26
C ASP A 288 -14.66 17.19 -9.09
N LEU A 289 -13.46 16.84 -8.61
CA LEU A 289 -12.37 17.80 -8.45
C LEU A 289 -11.80 18.26 -9.79
N ASP A 290 -11.65 17.37 -10.78
CA ASP A 290 -11.22 17.71 -12.14
C ASP A 290 -12.23 18.67 -12.81
N PHE A 291 -13.53 18.39 -12.66
CA PHE A 291 -14.59 19.29 -13.13
C PHE A 291 -14.50 20.69 -12.50
N ARG A 292 -14.10 20.78 -11.24
CA ARG A 292 -13.88 22.04 -10.51
C ARG A 292 -12.54 22.71 -10.85
N GLY A 293 -11.72 22.09 -11.70
CA GLY A 293 -10.48 22.67 -12.25
C GLY A 293 -9.21 22.30 -11.49
N PHE A 294 -9.25 21.37 -10.54
CA PHE A 294 -8.07 20.88 -9.84
C PHE A 294 -7.31 19.85 -10.68
N ALA A 295 -5.99 19.86 -10.58
CA ALA A 295 -5.14 18.88 -11.26
C ALA A 295 -5.03 17.60 -10.42
N VAL A 296 -5.88 16.63 -10.69
CA VAL A 296 -6.10 15.43 -9.88
C VAL A 296 -5.99 14.14 -10.69
N ALA A 297 -5.64 13.05 -10.04
CA ALA A 297 -5.80 11.70 -10.57
C ALA A 297 -6.30 10.73 -9.50
N ALA A 298 -7.10 9.74 -9.92
CA ALA A 298 -7.46 8.61 -9.08
C ALA A 298 -6.43 7.48 -9.19
N VAL A 299 -6.18 6.75 -8.07
CA VAL A 299 -5.37 5.53 -8.06
C VAL A 299 -6.06 4.46 -7.23
N HIS A 300 -6.45 3.37 -7.89
CA HIS A 300 -7.14 2.23 -7.25
C HIS A 300 -6.89 0.92 -8.01
N GLY A 301 -7.36 -0.20 -7.44
CA GLY A 301 -7.05 -1.55 -7.95
C GLY A 301 -7.61 -1.89 -9.34
N ASP A 302 -8.61 -1.16 -9.86
CA ASP A 302 -9.18 -1.40 -11.19
C ASP A 302 -8.43 -0.68 -12.31
N LEU A 303 -7.53 0.23 -11.97
CA LEU A 303 -6.67 0.87 -12.96
C LEU A 303 -5.67 -0.11 -13.55
N GLY A 304 -5.51 -0.07 -14.87
CA GLY A 304 -4.39 -0.73 -15.51
C GLY A 304 -3.05 -0.18 -15.00
N GLN A 305 -2.01 -1.03 -15.02
CA GLN A 305 -0.72 -0.66 -14.44
C GLN A 305 -0.11 0.59 -15.08
N GLY A 306 -0.19 0.72 -16.40
CA GLY A 306 0.32 1.91 -17.10
C GLY A 306 -0.36 3.20 -16.63
N ALA A 307 -1.70 3.17 -16.45
CA ALA A 307 -2.45 4.32 -15.96
C ALA A 307 -2.07 4.68 -14.51
N ARG A 308 -1.85 3.67 -13.65
CA ARG A 308 -1.41 3.87 -12.27
C ARG A 308 -0.01 4.48 -12.19
N GLU A 309 0.95 3.95 -12.93
CA GLU A 309 2.31 4.49 -13.00
C GLU A 309 2.35 5.90 -13.58
N ARG A 310 1.53 6.15 -14.61
CA ARG A 310 1.35 7.48 -15.19
C ARG A 310 0.85 8.48 -14.13
N ALA A 311 -0.18 8.14 -13.35
CA ALA A 311 -0.70 9.00 -12.29
C ALA A 311 0.37 9.30 -11.23
N LEU A 312 1.11 8.28 -10.81
CA LEU A 312 2.18 8.42 -9.81
C LEU A 312 3.37 9.27 -10.32
N ARG A 313 3.77 9.10 -11.59
CA ARG A 313 4.80 9.96 -12.19
C ARG A 313 4.35 11.41 -12.29
N ALA A 314 3.11 11.65 -12.73
CA ALA A 314 2.53 12.99 -12.81
C ALA A 314 2.49 13.66 -11.41
N PHE A 315 2.15 12.91 -10.37
CA PHE A 315 2.09 13.38 -9.00
C PHE A 315 3.48 13.73 -8.45
N ARG A 316 4.48 12.83 -8.61
CA ARG A 316 5.86 13.09 -8.21
C ARG A 316 6.49 14.27 -8.94
N ALA A 317 6.17 14.43 -10.21
CA ALA A 317 6.66 15.55 -11.02
C ALA A 317 5.87 16.87 -10.81
N GLY A 318 4.86 16.89 -9.93
CA GLY A 318 4.04 18.06 -9.67
C GLY A 318 3.18 18.52 -10.85
N LYS A 319 2.99 17.65 -11.88
CA LYS A 319 2.06 17.91 -12.99
C LYS A 319 0.61 17.87 -12.53
N ILE A 320 0.33 17.03 -11.55
CA ILE A 320 -0.86 17.04 -10.71
C ILE A 320 -0.43 17.25 -9.25
N ASP A 321 -1.26 17.85 -8.45
CA ASP A 321 -0.98 18.11 -7.03
C ASP A 321 -1.93 17.40 -6.07
N THR A 322 -2.89 16.67 -6.61
CA THR A 322 -3.88 15.94 -5.82
C THR A 322 -3.99 14.50 -6.33
N LEU A 323 -3.85 13.54 -5.40
CA LEU A 323 -3.98 12.11 -5.68
C LEU A 323 -5.12 11.54 -4.83
N VAL A 324 -6.16 11.01 -5.46
CA VAL A 324 -7.26 10.31 -4.76
C VAL A 324 -7.02 8.82 -4.81
N ALA A 325 -6.90 8.17 -3.66
CA ALA A 325 -6.50 6.78 -3.61
C ALA A 325 -7.33 5.94 -2.62
N THR A 326 -7.43 4.65 -2.90
CA THR A 326 -7.83 3.65 -1.90
C THR A 326 -6.62 3.19 -1.10
N ASP A 327 -6.83 2.72 0.14
CA ASP A 327 -5.76 2.22 1.01
C ASP A 327 -4.83 1.24 0.32
N VAL A 328 -5.41 0.23 -0.33
CA VAL A 328 -4.64 -0.81 -1.06
C VAL A 328 -3.76 -0.20 -2.15
N ALA A 329 -4.26 0.81 -2.84
CA ALA A 329 -3.54 1.43 -3.95
C ALA A 329 -2.51 2.47 -3.49
N ALA A 330 -2.74 3.11 -2.35
CA ALA A 330 -1.81 4.07 -1.75
C ALA A 330 -0.68 3.40 -0.96
N ARG A 331 -0.83 2.11 -0.62
CA ARG A 331 0.21 1.33 0.06
C ARG A 331 1.42 1.15 -0.86
N GLY A 332 2.61 1.32 -0.32
CA GLY A 332 3.85 1.25 -1.09
C GLY A 332 4.14 2.46 -1.99
N ILE A 333 3.28 3.48 -1.99
CA ILE A 333 3.59 4.74 -2.65
C ILE A 333 4.52 5.55 -1.74
N ASP A 334 5.77 5.67 -2.15
CA ASP A 334 6.68 6.62 -1.55
C ASP A 334 6.70 7.89 -2.40
N VAL A 335 6.16 8.96 -1.80
CA VAL A 335 6.18 10.31 -2.37
C VAL A 335 6.59 11.26 -1.27
N SER A 336 7.68 11.95 -1.49
CA SER A 336 8.14 13.06 -0.65
C SER A 336 7.35 14.33 -0.98
N GLY A 337 7.25 15.24 -0.01
CA GLY A 337 6.63 16.55 -0.21
C GLY A 337 5.09 16.55 -0.15
N VAL A 338 4.46 15.48 0.34
CA VAL A 338 3.04 15.49 0.67
C VAL A 338 2.83 16.35 1.92
N THR A 339 2.15 17.47 1.76
CA THR A 339 1.86 18.41 2.86
C THR A 339 0.52 18.14 3.51
N HIS A 340 -0.46 17.64 2.74
CA HIS A 340 -1.81 17.40 3.22
C HIS A 340 -2.26 15.96 2.95
N VAL A 341 -2.87 15.36 3.95
CA VAL A 341 -3.59 14.08 3.85
C VAL A 341 -5.04 14.31 4.24
N ILE A 342 -5.97 13.87 3.39
CA ILE A 342 -7.40 13.98 3.66
C ILE A 342 -8.01 12.57 3.71
N ASN A 343 -8.47 12.16 4.88
CA ASN A 343 -9.32 10.99 5.03
C ASN A 343 -10.75 11.38 4.64
N TYR A 344 -11.09 11.25 3.35
CA TYR A 344 -12.44 11.54 2.84
C TYR A 344 -13.49 10.61 3.44
N ASP A 345 -13.13 9.35 3.63
CA ASP A 345 -13.89 8.37 4.40
C ASP A 345 -13.13 8.01 5.68
N CYS A 346 -13.85 7.96 6.80
CA CYS A 346 -13.28 7.57 8.10
C CYS A 346 -12.55 6.23 7.97
N PRO A 347 -11.31 6.11 8.47
CA PRO A 347 -10.54 4.86 8.48
C PRO A 347 -11.29 3.72 9.17
N GLU A 348 -10.95 2.48 8.84
CA GLU A 348 -11.59 1.30 9.43
C GLU A 348 -11.08 1.01 10.84
N ASP A 349 -9.80 1.32 11.11
CA ASP A 349 -9.11 1.08 12.37
C ASP A 349 -7.98 2.10 12.60
N GLN A 350 -7.34 2.04 13.77
CA GLN A 350 -6.24 2.91 14.18
C GLN A 350 -4.98 2.73 13.31
N ASP A 351 -4.72 1.53 12.81
CA ASP A 351 -3.54 1.25 11.98
C ASP A 351 -3.72 1.89 10.61
N THR A 352 -4.90 1.76 10.01
CA THR A 352 -5.27 2.43 8.76
C THR A 352 -5.18 3.95 8.91
N TYR A 353 -5.69 4.51 10.04
CA TYR A 353 -5.57 5.93 10.33
C TYR A 353 -4.11 6.37 10.34
N THR A 354 -3.27 5.74 11.14
CA THR A 354 -1.85 6.06 11.28
C THR A 354 -1.09 5.91 9.96
N HIS A 355 -1.38 4.87 9.19
CA HIS A 355 -0.79 4.63 7.88
C HIS A 355 -1.16 5.70 6.83
N ARG A 356 -2.40 6.20 6.86
CA ARG A 356 -2.84 7.26 5.95
C ARG A 356 -2.18 8.59 6.31
N ILE A 357 -2.29 9.03 7.55
CA ILE A 357 -1.72 10.31 7.98
C ILE A 357 -0.19 10.30 7.93
N GLY A 358 0.46 9.15 8.12
CA GLY A 358 1.89 8.96 7.94
C GLY A 358 2.39 9.13 6.49
N ARG A 359 1.53 9.55 5.54
CA ARG A 359 1.98 10.01 4.21
C ARG A 359 2.45 11.45 4.23
N THR A 360 2.10 12.22 5.24
CA THR A 360 2.62 13.57 5.50
C THR A 360 3.46 13.61 6.77
N GLY A 361 4.07 14.73 7.10
CA GLY A 361 4.90 14.89 8.31
C GLY A 361 6.18 14.04 8.29
N ARG A 362 6.77 13.79 7.12
CA ARG A 362 7.97 12.95 6.93
C ARG A 362 9.23 13.79 6.90
N ALA A 363 10.34 13.16 7.28
CA ALA A 363 11.69 13.73 7.19
C ALA A 363 11.89 15.06 7.92
N GLY A 364 11.15 15.29 9.02
CA GLY A 364 11.23 16.54 9.77
C GLY A 364 10.39 17.70 9.23
N ALA A 365 9.64 17.46 8.14
CA ALA A 365 8.68 18.44 7.63
C ALA A 365 7.36 18.38 8.41
N SER A 366 6.69 19.52 8.56
CA SER A 366 5.33 19.59 9.08
C SER A 366 4.32 19.07 8.07
N GLY A 367 3.20 18.52 8.54
CA GLY A 367 2.12 18.05 7.70
C GLY A 367 0.75 18.30 8.33
N VAL A 368 -0.29 18.34 7.52
CA VAL A 368 -1.68 18.48 7.96
C VAL A 368 -2.47 17.24 7.55
N ALA A 369 -3.17 16.65 8.51
CA ALA A 369 -4.06 15.53 8.31
C ALA A 369 -5.50 15.92 8.66
N VAL A 370 -6.41 15.88 7.70
CA VAL A 370 -7.82 16.18 7.88
C VAL A 370 -8.63 14.90 7.77
N THR A 371 -9.48 14.61 8.76
CA THR A 371 -10.32 13.42 8.76
C THR A 371 -11.79 13.79 8.81
N PHE A 372 -12.56 13.30 7.86
CA PHE A 372 -14.02 13.44 7.87
C PHE A 372 -14.66 12.22 8.51
N VAL A 373 -15.57 12.47 9.44
CA VAL A 373 -16.35 11.46 10.13
C VAL A 373 -17.83 11.70 9.84
N ASP A 374 -18.48 10.74 9.19
CA ASP A 374 -19.93 10.74 9.02
C ASP A 374 -20.60 10.36 10.35
N TRP A 375 -21.88 10.67 10.51
CA TRP A 375 -22.65 10.30 11.73
C TRP A 375 -22.63 8.80 12.00
N ASP A 376 -22.71 7.98 10.95
CA ASP A 376 -22.68 6.52 11.06
C ASP A 376 -21.28 5.99 11.42
N ASP A 377 -20.22 6.73 11.15
CA ASP A 377 -18.84 6.37 11.46
C ASP A 377 -18.40 6.84 12.87
N MET A 378 -19.20 7.61 13.60
CA MET A 378 -18.87 8.10 14.94
C MET A 378 -18.49 7.01 15.96
N PRO A 379 -19.20 5.84 16.01
CA PRO A 379 -18.77 4.77 16.91
C PRO A 379 -17.37 4.24 16.59
N ARG A 380 -17.02 4.13 15.30
CA ARG A 380 -15.69 3.72 14.83
C ARG A 380 -14.64 4.77 15.20
N TRP A 381 -14.92 6.04 14.93
CA TRP A 381 -14.03 7.13 15.27
C TRP A 381 -13.67 7.15 16.76
N ARG A 382 -14.64 7.02 17.65
CA ARG A 382 -14.40 6.98 19.10
C ARG A 382 -13.47 5.84 19.54
N ILE A 383 -13.50 4.70 18.83
CA ILE A 383 -12.58 3.58 19.09
C ILE A 383 -11.16 3.98 18.65
N ILE A 384 -10.99 4.57 17.47
CA ILE A 384 -9.72 5.04 16.93
C ILE A 384 -9.12 6.11 17.87
N ASP A 385 -9.90 7.13 18.20
CA ASP A 385 -9.55 8.22 19.10
C ASP A 385 -9.05 7.70 20.45
N LYS A 386 -9.84 6.83 21.10
CA LYS A 386 -9.51 6.24 22.40
C LYS A 386 -8.24 5.39 22.33
N THR A 387 -8.04 4.63 21.26
CA THR A 387 -6.88 3.73 21.13
C THR A 387 -5.60 4.51 20.91
N LEU A 388 -5.66 5.60 20.16
CA LEU A 388 -4.51 6.46 19.86
C LEU A 388 -4.32 7.60 20.85
N GLY A 389 -5.28 7.86 21.74
CA GLY A 389 -5.21 8.95 22.73
C GLY A 389 -5.22 10.34 22.08
N LEU A 390 -6.06 10.55 21.03
CA LEU A 390 -6.08 11.80 20.27
C LEU A 390 -6.82 12.93 20.98
N ASP A 391 -7.63 12.60 22.00
CA ASP A 391 -8.48 13.53 22.77
C ASP A 391 -9.50 14.32 21.92
N MET A 392 -9.99 13.71 20.84
CA MET A 392 -11.00 14.27 19.92
C MET A 392 -12.23 13.36 19.74
N PRO A 393 -12.88 12.90 20.83
CA PRO A 393 -13.96 11.92 20.76
C PRO A 393 -15.24 12.44 20.09
N GLU A 394 -15.45 13.77 20.11
CA GLU A 394 -16.61 14.46 19.53
C GLU A 394 -16.14 15.57 18.59
N PRO A 395 -15.80 15.22 17.34
CA PRO A 395 -15.36 16.21 16.36
C PRO A 395 -16.44 17.27 16.10
N PRO A 396 -16.05 18.54 15.88
CA PRO A 396 -17.00 19.61 15.60
C PRO A 396 -17.77 19.34 14.32
N GLU A 397 -19.08 19.64 14.34
CA GLU A 397 -19.90 19.62 13.13
C GLU A 397 -19.46 20.73 12.18
N THR A 398 -19.05 20.35 10.98
CA THR A 398 -18.35 21.24 10.05
C THR A 398 -18.99 21.19 8.67
N TYR A 399 -19.26 22.36 8.14
CA TYR A 399 -19.71 22.60 6.78
C TYR A 399 -18.71 23.48 6.03
N HIS A 400 -18.82 23.53 4.71
CA HIS A 400 -17.98 24.39 3.90
C HIS A 400 -18.11 25.90 4.21
N THR A 401 -19.11 26.28 5.01
CA THR A 401 -19.34 27.66 5.48
C THR A 401 -18.93 27.88 6.93
N SER A 402 -18.43 26.85 7.61
CA SER A 402 -18.06 26.95 9.03
C SER A 402 -16.81 27.81 9.22
N PRO A 403 -16.84 28.86 10.06
CA PRO A 403 -15.71 29.80 10.18
C PRO A 403 -14.41 29.13 10.65
N HIS A 404 -14.49 28.14 11.57
CA HIS A 404 -13.32 27.43 12.09
C HIS A 404 -12.55 26.69 11.00
N LEU A 405 -13.22 26.15 9.96
CA LEU A 405 -12.58 25.50 8.81
C LEU A 405 -11.57 26.44 8.13
N TYR A 406 -11.94 27.70 7.93
CA TYR A 406 -11.09 28.69 7.27
C TYR A 406 -9.94 29.14 8.15
N THR A 407 -10.18 29.26 9.47
CA THR A 407 -9.16 29.69 10.43
C THR A 407 -8.12 28.60 10.68
N GLU A 408 -8.56 27.36 10.93
CA GLU A 408 -7.68 26.23 11.26
C GLU A 408 -6.82 25.79 10.08
N LEU A 409 -7.36 25.88 8.86
CA LEU A 409 -6.66 25.44 7.65
C LEU A 409 -6.07 26.57 6.81
N HIS A 410 -6.04 27.81 7.36
CA HIS A 410 -5.52 29.01 6.65
C HIS A 410 -6.09 29.18 5.25
N ILE A 411 -7.41 29.06 5.13
CA ILE A 411 -8.13 29.21 3.87
C ILE A 411 -8.68 30.64 3.79
N SER A 412 -8.45 31.34 2.68
CA SER A 412 -9.07 32.65 2.46
C SER A 412 -10.60 32.54 2.40
N THR A 413 -11.31 33.47 3.03
CA THR A 413 -12.78 33.51 3.01
C THR A 413 -13.39 33.78 1.62
N GLU A 414 -12.58 34.22 0.65
CA GLU A 414 -12.99 34.45 -0.73
C GLU A 414 -12.98 33.19 -1.59
N VAL A 415 -12.38 32.10 -1.07
CA VAL A 415 -12.25 30.82 -1.79
C VAL A 415 -13.62 30.17 -2.00
N THR A 416 -13.84 29.76 -3.23
CA THR A 416 -15.06 29.03 -3.63
C THR A 416 -14.80 27.52 -3.78
N GLY A 417 -15.85 26.75 -4.05
CA GLY A 417 -15.71 25.31 -4.33
C GLY A 417 -15.15 24.99 -5.72
N THR A 418 -14.61 25.97 -6.47
CA THR A 418 -14.07 25.80 -7.83
C THR A 418 -12.80 26.63 -7.97
N LEU A 419 -11.75 26.03 -8.53
CA LEU A 419 -10.49 26.71 -8.78
C LEU A 419 -10.66 27.72 -9.94
N PRO A 420 -10.35 29.02 -9.73
CA PRO A 420 -10.41 30.03 -10.77
C PRO A 420 -9.54 29.67 -11.98
N THR A 421 -9.99 30.00 -13.20
CA THR A 421 -9.24 29.64 -14.42
C THR A 421 -7.83 30.23 -14.44
N ALA A 422 -7.63 31.41 -13.85
CA ALA A 422 -6.32 32.05 -13.74
C ALA A 422 -5.32 31.28 -12.85
N GLU A 423 -5.82 30.48 -11.92
CA GLU A 423 -5.00 29.71 -10.97
C GLU A 423 -4.74 28.26 -11.40
N ARG A 424 -5.31 27.83 -12.53
CA ARG A 424 -5.11 26.49 -13.12
C ARG A 424 -3.75 26.41 -13.82
N THR A 425 -2.68 26.39 -13.05
CA THR A 425 -1.29 26.44 -13.56
C THR A 425 -0.68 25.07 -13.79
N ARG A 426 -1.27 23.99 -13.27
CA ARG A 426 -0.75 22.64 -13.41
C ARG A 426 -1.00 22.06 -14.79
N ALA A 427 -0.04 21.32 -15.32
CA ALA A 427 -0.13 20.72 -16.65
C ALA A 427 -1.18 19.60 -16.76
N GLY A 428 -1.60 19.04 -15.61
CA GLY A 428 -2.59 17.99 -15.52
C GLY A 428 -2.08 16.60 -15.94
N LEU A 429 -2.91 15.57 -15.71
CA LEU A 429 -2.57 14.19 -16.04
C LEU A 429 -2.37 13.96 -17.55
N ALA A 430 -3.04 14.73 -18.39
CA ALA A 430 -2.93 14.64 -19.85
C ALA A 430 -1.53 14.97 -20.38
N ALA A 431 -0.73 15.73 -19.62
CA ALA A 431 0.66 16.06 -19.96
C ALA A 431 1.67 14.93 -19.68
N GLU A 432 1.22 13.81 -19.09
CA GLU A 432 2.07 12.63 -18.84
C GLU A 432 1.82 11.55 -19.89
N VAL A 433 2.90 10.93 -20.39
CA VAL A 433 2.82 9.89 -21.44
C VAL A 433 2.35 8.58 -20.81
N GLU A 434 1.43 7.89 -21.47
CA GLU A 434 1.01 6.54 -21.10
C GLU A 434 1.96 5.52 -21.73
N GLU A 435 2.66 4.75 -20.90
CA GLU A 435 3.51 3.64 -21.34
C GLU A 435 2.68 2.38 -21.54
N ASP A 436 2.80 1.73 -22.69
CA ASP A 436 2.19 0.42 -22.95
C ASP A 436 3.08 -0.68 -22.35
N LEU A 437 2.75 -1.11 -21.13
CA LEU A 437 3.44 -2.18 -20.42
C LEU A 437 3.06 -3.61 -20.87
N GLY A 438 2.37 -3.74 -22.02
CA GLY A 438 2.11 -5.04 -22.68
C GLY A 438 1.17 -5.99 -21.95
N GLY A 439 0.42 -5.57 -20.93
CA GLY A 439 -0.40 -6.43 -20.08
C GLY A 439 -1.92 -6.33 -20.22
N GLY A 440 -2.46 -5.45 -21.05
CA GLY A 440 -3.89 -5.18 -21.17
C GLY A 440 -4.42 -5.34 -22.59
N ARG A 441 -5.44 -6.17 -22.79
CA ARG A 441 -6.28 -6.09 -24.00
C ARG A 441 -6.92 -4.71 -24.02
N SER A 442 -6.32 -3.75 -24.72
CA SER A 442 -6.92 -2.47 -24.98
C SER A 442 -8.22 -2.65 -25.78
N ARG A 443 -9.35 -2.45 -25.14
CA ARG A 443 -10.57 -2.12 -25.84
C ARG A 443 -10.34 -0.73 -26.44
N ARG A 444 -9.95 -0.68 -27.69
CA ARG A 444 -9.99 0.53 -28.52
C ARG A 444 -11.42 1.05 -28.48
N GLY A 445 -11.65 2.08 -27.66
CA GLY A 445 -12.83 2.93 -27.73
C GLY A 445 -12.69 3.80 -28.95
N GLU A 446 -13.52 3.56 -29.96
CA GLU A 446 -13.70 4.48 -31.09
C GLU A 446 -14.12 5.85 -30.58
N PRO A 447 -13.59 6.96 -31.12
CA PRO A 447 -14.04 8.29 -30.74
C PRO A 447 -15.49 8.49 -31.21
N ARG A 448 -16.41 8.61 -30.27
CA ARG A 448 -17.78 9.05 -30.52
C ARG A 448 -17.74 10.48 -31.01
N GLY A 449 -17.90 10.64 -32.33
CA GLY A 449 -18.10 11.90 -32.98
C GLY A 449 -19.32 12.63 -32.40
N THR A 450 -19.08 13.81 -31.89
CA THR A 450 -20.10 14.76 -31.45
C THR A 450 -20.97 15.18 -32.62
N ARG A 451 -22.17 14.60 -32.73
CA ARG A 451 -23.22 15.13 -33.59
C ARG A 451 -23.78 16.41 -32.95
N ARG A 452 -23.30 17.54 -33.37
CA ARG A 452 -23.92 18.85 -33.17
C ARG A 452 -25.25 18.87 -33.92
N ARG A 453 -26.36 18.87 -33.19
CA ARG A 453 -27.69 19.27 -33.70
C ARG A 453 -27.74 20.79 -33.71
N GLY A 454 -27.58 21.37 -34.90
CA GLY A 454 -27.95 22.76 -35.17
C GLY A 454 -29.39 22.81 -35.68
N ARG A 455 -30.28 23.44 -34.92
CA ARG A 455 -31.57 23.98 -35.39
C ARG A 455 -31.29 25.36 -35.96
N GLY A 456 -31.69 25.57 -37.17
CA GLY A 456 -31.77 26.92 -37.80
C GLY A 456 -32.78 26.89 -38.89
N SER A 457 -33.89 27.54 -38.63
CA SER A 457 -34.98 27.91 -39.56
C SER A 457 -34.56 29.11 -40.42
N GLY A 458 -35.06 29.16 -41.65
CA GLY A 458 -35.29 30.45 -42.34
C GLY A 458 -34.93 30.46 -43.81
N ASP A 459 -35.93 30.31 -44.63
CA ASP A 459 -36.40 31.10 -45.77
C ASP A 459 -35.42 31.60 -46.86
N GLY A 460 -35.85 31.35 -48.11
CA GLY A 460 -35.88 32.41 -49.15
C GLY A 460 -35.01 32.20 -50.37
N ASP A 461 -35.68 31.80 -51.44
CA ASP A 461 -35.69 32.34 -52.81
C ASP A 461 -34.55 32.09 -53.82
N ARG A 462 -35.03 31.43 -54.91
CA ARG A 462 -34.90 31.66 -56.36
C ARG A 462 -33.54 31.82 -57.07
N ALA A 463 -33.49 31.00 -58.07
CA ALA A 463 -33.29 31.27 -59.49
C ALA A 463 -32.03 30.69 -60.15
N ALA A 464 -32.35 29.83 -61.11
CA ALA A 464 -31.87 29.77 -62.50
C ALA A 464 -30.46 29.32 -62.85
N GLY A 465 -30.44 28.25 -63.64
CA GLY A 465 -29.79 28.30 -64.96
C GLY A 465 -28.55 27.44 -65.15
N GLY A 466 -28.66 26.47 -66.09
CA GLY A 466 -27.58 26.14 -66.98
C GLY A 466 -27.11 24.67 -67.01
N ARG A 467 -27.73 23.89 -67.82
CA ARG A 467 -27.39 23.05 -68.99
C ARG A 467 -25.91 22.60 -69.17
N GLY A 468 -25.78 21.29 -69.49
CA GLY A 468 -24.72 20.69 -70.31
C GLY A 468 -24.38 19.32 -69.83
N SER A 469 -24.97 18.23 -70.31
CA SER A 469 -24.80 17.36 -71.48
C SER A 469 -23.48 16.59 -71.56
N GLY A 470 -23.63 15.30 -71.75
CA GLY A 470 -22.69 14.42 -72.42
C GLY A 470 -22.35 13.19 -71.59
N GLU A 471 -22.99 12.12 -71.77
CA GLU A 471 -22.93 10.96 -72.71
C GLU A 471 -21.86 9.93 -72.36
N ARG A 472 -22.38 8.78 -72.09
CA ARG A 472 -22.34 7.43 -72.72
C ARG A 472 -21.22 6.47 -72.35
N GLY A 473 -21.68 5.23 -72.13
CA GLY A 473 -21.05 3.97 -72.50
C GLY A 473 -21.01 3.01 -71.30
N ALA A 474 -21.90 2.12 -71.12
CA ALA A 474 -22.36 0.90 -71.79
C ALA A 474 -21.50 -0.35 -71.43
N SER A 475 -22.22 -1.28 -70.87
CA SER A 475 -22.19 -2.76 -71.03
C SER A 475 -21.12 -3.52 -70.24
N GLY A 476 -21.44 -4.58 -69.61
CA GLY A 476 -22.04 -5.82 -69.95
C GLY A 476 -22.19 -6.80 -68.79
N ARG A 477 -23.19 -7.53 -68.98
CA ARG A 477 -23.79 -8.68 -68.32
C ARG A 477 -22.85 -9.87 -68.05
N GLY A 478 -23.22 -10.72 -67.06
CA GLY A 478 -22.84 -12.10 -67.03
C GLY A 478 -23.34 -12.84 -65.79
N ASP A 479 -24.44 -13.51 -65.94
CA ASP A 479 -25.11 -14.50 -65.08
C ASP A 479 -24.25 -15.73 -64.80
N GLY A 480 -24.55 -16.47 -63.71
CA GLY A 480 -24.12 -17.82 -63.54
C GLY A 480 -24.46 -18.46 -62.20
N ARG A 481 -25.64 -19.03 -62.12
CA ARG A 481 -26.13 -19.96 -61.07
C ARG A 481 -25.34 -21.27 -61.03
N GLY A 482 -25.29 -21.94 -59.85
CA GLY A 482 -25.01 -23.36 -59.79
C GLY A 482 -24.96 -23.95 -58.38
N ARG A 483 -26.00 -24.66 -58.05
CA ARG A 483 -26.26 -25.55 -56.90
C ARG A 483 -25.39 -26.82 -56.95
N GLY A 484 -25.18 -27.48 -55.75
CA GLY A 484 -25.13 -28.95 -55.67
C GLY A 484 -24.19 -29.51 -54.61
N ARG A 485 -24.74 -29.96 -53.50
CA ARG A 485 -24.85 -31.34 -52.93
C ARG A 485 -23.55 -32.09 -52.63
N SER A 486 -23.49 -32.54 -51.37
CA SER A 486 -22.80 -33.73 -50.82
C SER A 486 -23.22 -35.02 -51.59
N PRO A 487 -22.59 -36.21 -51.44
CA PRO A 487 -22.40 -36.97 -50.22
C PRO A 487 -21.22 -38.00 -50.18
N GLN A 488 -21.02 -38.60 -48.95
CA GLN A 488 -20.69 -40.04 -48.65
C GLN A 488 -19.37 -40.64 -49.19
N ASP A 489 -18.65 -41.55 -48.57
CA ASP A 489 -18.79 -42.63 -47.62
C ASP A 489 -17.42 -43.23 -47.26
N GLY A 490 -17.38 -44.02 -46.20
CA GLY A 490 -16.75 -45.32 -46.04
C GLY A 490 -15.43 -45.33 -45.30
N ASP A 491 -15.25 -45.97 -44.28
CA ASP A 491 -15.55 -47.24 -43.66
C ASP A 491 -14.26 -47.79 -43.00
N ALA A 492 -14.40 -48.45 -41.93
CA ALA A 492 -13.85 -49.61 -41.26
C ALA A 492 -13.11 -49.42 -39.94
N GLY A 493 -13.76 -49.87 -38.87
CA GLY A 493 -13.10 -50.39 -37.67
C GLY A 493 -12.62 -51.81 -37.87
N PRO A 494 -12.28 -52.65 -36.87
CA PRO A 494 -12.99 -52.87 -35.61
C PRO A 494 -12.14 -53.22 -34.33
N GLU A 495 -12.88 -53.43 -33.24
CA GLU A 495 -12.82 -54.41 -32.12
C GLU A 495 -11.94 -54.06 -30.93
N ALA A 496 -12.51 -53.93 -29.78
CA ALA A 496 -13.24 -54.72 -28.75
C ALA A 496 -12.26 -55.27 -27.71
N THR A 497 -12.50 -55.21 -26.46
CA THR A 497 -13.32 -55.88 -25.46
C THR A 497 -12.95 -55.35 -24.07
N GLU A 498 -13.71 -55.21 -23.15
CA GLU A 498 -14.76 -55.69 -22.22
C GLU A 498 -14.49 -55.07 -20.86
N ALA A 499 -15.36 -54.57 -20.14
CA ALA A 499 -16.60 -54.93 -19.44
C ALA A 499 -16.48 -54.78 -17.91
N GLY A 500 -17.54 -54.32 -17.32
CA GLY A 500 -17.88 -54.40 -15.88
C GLY A 500 -18.35 -53.06 -15.29
N GLU A 501 -19.57 -52.62 -15.43
CA GLU A 501 -20.82 -52.83 -14.65
C GLU A 501 -20.60 -52.65 -13.14
N LEU A 502 -21.34 -51.81 -12.39
CA LEU A 502 -22.76 -51.69 -12.18
C LEU A 502 -23.10 -50.39 -11.39
N THR A 503 -24.14 -49.69 -11.83
CA THR A 503 -25.37 -49.21 -11.16
C THR A 503 -25.21 -48.23 -9.98
N SER A 504 -26.05 -47.24 -9.72
CA SER A 504 -27.30 -46.76 -10.28
C SER A 504 -27.70 -45.45 -9.54
N GLU A 505 -28.42 -44.55 -10.24
CA GLU A 505 -29.57 -43.75 -9.83
C GLU A 505 -29.36 -42.73 -8.69
N ASP A 506 -29.90 -41.56 -8.67
CA ASP A 506 -31.06 -40.98 -9.33
C ASP A 506 -31.13 -39.45 -9.12
N THR A 507 -31.46 -38.74 -10.16
CA THR A 507 -32.39 -37.66 -10.41
C THR A 507 -32.61 -36.47 -9.44
N ARG A 508 -32.66 -35.30 -10.10
CA ARG A 508 -33.65 -34.20 -10.11
C ARG A 508 -33.41 -32.90 -9.37
N THR A 509 -33.08 -31.93 -10.16
CA THR A 509 -33.72 -30.59 -10.49
C THR A 509 -34.35 -29.70 -9.40
N PRO A 510 -34.52 -28.42 -9.71
CA PRO A 510 -34.43 -27.31 -8.77
C PRO A 510 -35.79 -26.75 -8.31
N ARG A 511 -35.86 -26.05 -7.19
CA ARG A 511 -37.06 -25.30 -6.77
C ARG A 511 -36.80 -23.85 -6.38
N ARG A 512 -37.25 -22.95 -7.23
CA ARG A 512 -38.05 -21.72 -7.11
C ARG A 512 -38.20 -21.07 -5.72
N ARG A 513 -37.92 -19.76 -5.75
CA ARG A 513 -38.34 -18.68 -4.86
C ARG A 513 -39.81 -18.77 -4.42
N ARG A 514 -40.06 -18.47 -3.15
CA ARG A 514 -41.31 -17.80 -2.72
C ARG A 514 -41.07 -16.87 -1.55
N ARG A 515 -41.39 -15.60 -1.77
CA ARG A 515 -41.67 -14.56 -0.78
C ARG A 515 -42.90 -14.95 0.05
N ARG A 516 -42.88 -14.64 1.38
CA ARG A 516 -44.08 -14.20 2.09
C ARG A 516 -43.72 -13.26 3.24
N ARG A 517 -44.61 -12.30 3.40
CA ARG A 517 -44.70 -11.15 4.27
C ARG A 517 -45.35 -11.51 5.61
N ALA A 518 -44.93 -10.76 6.69
CA ALA A 518 -45.70 -10.04 7.71
C ALA A 518 -46.65 -10.80 8.67
N GLY A 519 -46.58 -10.35 9.92
CA GLY A 519 -47.66 -10.41 10.93
C GLY A 519 -47.16 -10.99 12.25
N GLU A 520 -46.86 -10.14 13.17
CA GLU A 520 -47.65 -9.60 14.31
C GLU A 520 -47.67 -10.48 15.57
N VAL A 521 -47.02 -9.95 16.62
CA VAL A 521 -47.42 -9.72 18.02
C VAL A 521 -48.24 -10.79 18.72
N VAL A 522 -47.83 -11.24 19.93
CA VAL A 522 -48.48 -11.05 21.24
C VAL A 522 -47.74 -11.82 22.35
N ALA A 523 -47.71 -11.19 23.49
CA ALA A 523 -47.12 -11.44 24.79
C ALA A 523 -47.66 -12.64 25.58
N GLY A 524 -46.95 -12.95 26.69
CA GLY A 524 -47.52 -13.64 27.88
C GLY A 524 -46.60 -14.74 28.41
N VAL A 525 -45.86 -14.48 29.42
CA VAL A 525 -46.04 -14.56 30.88
C VAL A 525 -45.94 -16.00 31.44
N ASP A 526 -45.09 -16.09 32.48
CA ASP A 526 -45.05 -16.94 33.67
C ASP A 526 -44.67 -18.43 33.60
N ALA A 527 -43.68 -18.72 34.34
CA ALA A 527 -43.53 -19.16 35.71
C ALA A 527 -43.21 -20.65 35.91
N ALA A 528 -42.23 -20.83 36.75
CA ALA A 528 -42.13 -21.76 37.87
C ALA A 528 -41.63 -23.22 37.71
N THR A 529 -40.55 -23.43 38.39
CA THR A 529 -40.28 -24.42 39.50
C THR A 529 -40.16 -25.90 39.17
N THR A 530 -39.07 -26.48 39.59
CA THR A 530 -38.74 -27.45 40.66
C THR A 530 -37.66 -28.42 40.18
N ALA A 531 -36.54 -28.49 40.83
CA ALA A 531 -36.14 -29.29 42.03
C ALA A 531 -35.85 -30.76 41.75
N GLY A 532 -34.75 -31.22 42.31
CA GLY A 532 -34.44 -32.60 42.61
C GLY A 532 -33.10 -33.04 42.04
N ASP A 533 -32.10 -33.09 42.78
CA ASP A 533 -31.64 -33.85 43.96
C ASP A 533 -30.85 -35.11 43.56
N GLY A 534 -29.75 -35.32 44.25
CA GLY A 534 -29.22 -36.66 44.49
C GLY A 534 -27.72 -36.86 44.29
N THR A 535 -26.96 -36.52 45.32
CA THR A 535 -26.12 -37.40 46.18
C THR A 535 -24.87 -38.00 45.56
N ALA A 536 -23.73 -37.67 46.13
CA ALA A 536 -22.94 -38.25 47.24
C ALA A 536 -21.92 -39.29 46.71
N ALA A 537 -20.72 -39.43 47.10
CA ALA A 537 -19.97 -39.43 48.34
C ALA A 537 -18.47 -39.49 47.97
N ALA A 538 -17.55 -38.78 48.66
CA ALA A 538 -16.70 -39.25 49.78
C ALA A 538 -15.63 -40.29 49.34
N GLU A 539 -14.40 -40.27 49.73
CA GLU A 539 -13.68 -40.08 50.99
C GLU A 539 -12.16 -39.94 50.73
N THR A 540 -11.49 -39.16 51.47
CA THR A 540 -10.49 -39.37 52.54
C THR A 540 -9.06 -39.57 52.00
N GLY A 541 -8.06 -39.07 52.59
CA GLY A 541 -7.73 -38.46 53.84
C GLY A 541 -6.27 -38.10 53.94
N THR A 542 -6.02 -37.28 54.90
CA THR A 542 -4.93 -37.22 55.88
C THR A 542 -3.51 -36.96 55.36
N GLY A 543 -2.75 -36.11 55.91
CA GLY A 543 -2.66 -35.33 57.12
C GLY A 543 -1.32 -34.66 57.23
N THR A 544 -1.37 -33.67 58.03
CA THR A 544 -0.53 -33.17 59.12
C THR A 544 0.69 -32.34 58.80
N GLU A 545 0.57 -31.15 59.28
CA GLU A 545 1.22 -30.38 60.40
C GLU A 545 2.48 -29.67 59.94
N GLY A 546 2.69 -28.44 60.24
CA GLY A 546 2.52 -27.46 61.26
C GLY A 546 3.39 -26.28 60.84
N GLY A 547 3.16 -25.09 61.12
CA GLY A 547 2.95 -24.36 62.29
C GLY A 547 3.46 -22.96 62.11
N ALA A 548 2.63 -22.02 62.52
CA ALA A 548 2.86 -20.77 63.23
C ALA A 548 3.50 -19.57 62.52
N ALA A 549 2.76 -18.52 62.29
CA ALA A 549 2.38 -17.38 63.14
C ALA A 549 3.22 -16.14 62.90
N GLY A 550 2.52 -15.02 62.84
CA GLY A 550 2.96 -13.66 63.13
C GLY A 550 2.69 -12.66 61.99
N GLU A 551 1.54 -12.09 61.90
CA GLU A 551 1.00 -10.85 62.45
C GLU A 551 1.63 -9.56 61.92
N ALA A 552 0.84 -8.84 61.11
CA ALA A 552 0.23 -7.53 61.27
C ALA A 552 1.15 -6.30 61.27
N ALA A 553 0.92 -5.35 60.40
CA ALA A 553 0.36 -4.03 60.72
C ALA A 553 0.69 -2.98 59.62
N ARG A 554 -0.33 -2.40 58.99
CA ARG A 554 -0.31 -1.01 58.54
C ARG A 554 -0.43 -0.09 59.75
N PRO A 555 0.08 1.18 59.80
CA PRO A 555 -0.69 2.26 59.24
C PRO A 555 0.02 3.59 58.84
N ARG A 556 -0.74 4.39 58.06
CA ARG A 556 -1.02 5.85 58.09
C ARG A 556 0.07 6.93 58.07
N ARG A 557 -0.06 7.77 57.00
CA ARG A 557 -0.13 9.27 56.93
C ARG A 557 0.50 10.12 58.05
N ARG A 558 1.30 11.17 57.60
CA ARG A 558 1.24 12.60 57.94
C ARG A 558 2.34 13.35 57.18
N ARG A 559 2.07 14.29 56.33
CA ARG A 559 1.76 15.73 56.33
C ARG A 559 2.73 16.63 57.13
N ARG A 560 3.18 17.71 56.42
CA ARG A 560 3.65 19.05 56.84
C ARG A 560 5.16 19.15 57.14
N ARG A 561 5.88 20.23 56.88
CA ARG A 561 5.67 21.66 56.51
C ARG A 561 7.03 22.29 56.19
N ARG A 562 7.10 23.22 55.22
CA ARG A 562 7.70 24.58 55.22
C ARG A 562 9.01 24.86 55.98
N GLY A 563 9.83 25.66 55.28
CA GLY A 563 10.83 26.62 55.71
C GLY A 563 11.89 26.72 54.62
N ALA A 564 12.02 27.72 53.82
CA ALA A 564 12.18 29.15 53.84
C ALA A 564 13.61 29.60 54.20
N ALA A 565 14.10 30.39 53.29
CA ALA A 565 15.13 31.46 53.41
C ALA A 565 16.60 31.02 53.31
N SER A 566 17.33 31.54 52.36
CA SER A 566 17.84 32.89 52.14
C SER A 566 19.36 32.92 52.23
N THR A 567 19.93 33.51 51.33
CA THR A 567 20.89 34.61 51.09
C THR A 567 22.22 34.14 50.51
N ALA A 568 22.51 34.59 49.33
CA ALA A 568 23.29 35.80 48.96
C ALA A 568 24.82 35.63 49.07
N GLY A 569 25.47 36.05 48.02
CA GLY A 569 26.84 36.52 48.07
C GLY A 569 27.66 36.09 46.85
N THR A 570 27.66 36.95 45.84
CA THR A 570 28.75 37.76 45.23
C THR A 570 30.02 37.05 44.81
N ALA A 571 30.26 37.05 43.55
CA ALA A 571 31.05 37.96 42.71
C ALA A 571 32.55 37.62 42.57
N ALA A 572 32.95 37.72 41.37
CA ALA A 572 34.12 38.30 40.73
C ALA A 572 35.19 37.35 40.20
N GLU A 573 35.36 37.48 38.87
CA GLU A 573 36.57 37.90 38.11
C GLU A 573 37.80 37.01 38.28
N ALA A 574 38.57 36.73 37.32
CA ALA A 574 38.87 37.12 35.94
C ALA A 574 40.13 36.33 35.51
N THR A 575 40.28 36.24 34.21
CA THR A 575 41.57 36.11 33.46
C THR A 575 42.52 34.94 33.74
N ASP A 576 42.76 34.05 32.79
CA ASP A 576 43.69 34.14 31.65
C ASP A 576 43.31 33.17 30.53
#